data_478a17fcacd1e0f93b713a67a6ffa67b
#
_entry.id   478a17fcacd1e0f93b713a67a6ffa67b
#
_cell.length_a   1.000
_cell.length_b   1.000
_cell.length_c   1.000
_cell.angle_alpha   90.00
_cell.angle_beta   90.00
_cell.angle_gamma   90.00
#
_symmetry.space_group_name_H-M   'P 1'
#
loop_
_entity.id
_entity.type
_entity.pdbx_description
1 polymer ?
#
loop_
_entity_poly.entity_id
_entity_poly.type
_entity_poly.pdbx_seq_one_letter_code
_entity_poly.pdbx_strand_id
1 'polypeptide(L)'
;IYDLAGIFNPKKTTPAFTRFVDIAGLVAGASKGEGLGNQFLSHIRETDAIAHVVRCFDDENITHVEGGINPVRDMGIINTELCLADLESVDKKRVKTAKLAQAGIKEAKAVLPIYERVFQVLQEGIPARTLDLAEDELAVLKELNLITLKPVLYVLNTAEDDIANPIDNPYVQAAAAQAEKENAKWVPVSAEIEQEV
;
A
#
# COMPACT_ATOMS: atom_id res chain seq x y z
N ILE A 1 -14.56 -20.95 -16.01
CA ILE A 1 -13.35 -21.79 -16.17
C ILE A 1 -13.71 -23.20 -16.62
N TYR A 2 -14.79 -23.78 -16.10
CA TYR A 2 -15.21 -25.14 -16.45
C TYR A 2 -15.75 -25.23 -17.89
N ASP A 3 -16.43 -24.21 -18.40
CA ASP A 3 -16.86 -24.13 -19.79
C ASP A 3 -15.65 -24.11 -20.74
N LEU A 4 -14.64 -23.35 -20.42
CA LEU A 4 -13.36 -23.35 -21.17
C LEU A 4 -12.66 -24.69 -21.09
N ALA A 5 -12.66 -25.34 -19.93
CA ALA A 5 -12.10 -26.67 -19.78
C ALA A 5 -12.83 -27.71 -20.65
N GLY A 6 -14.16 -27.58 -20.79
CA GLY A 6 -14.97 -28.42 -21.69
C GLY A 6 -14.61 -28.26 -23.16
N ILE A 7 -14.20 -27.07 -23.59
CA ILE A 7 -13.79 -26.77 -24.98
C ILE A 7 -12.37 -27.30 -25.25
N PHE A 8 -11.42 -27.03 -24.35
CA PHE A 8 -9.99 -27.29 -24.56
C PHE A 8 -9.50 -28.64 -24.03
N ASN A 9 -10.31 -29.36 -23.26
CA ASN A 9 -10.01 -30.67 -22.70
C ASN A 9 -8.63 -30.77 -22.01
N PRO A 10 -8.28 -29.86 -21.09
CA PRO A 10 -6.98 -29.80 -20.46
C PRO A 10 -6.76 -30.99 -19.52
N LYS A 11 -5.52 -31.40 -19.34
CA LYS A 11 -5.15 -32.49 -18.38
C LYS A 11 -5.51 -32.11 -16.93
N LYS A 12 -5.54 -30.83 -16.60
CA LYS A 12 -5.88 -30.31 -15.26
C LYS A 12 -6.45 -28.88 -15.38
N THR A 13 -7.54 -28.63 -14.68
CA THR A 13 -8.14 -27.31 -14.54
C THR A 13 -7.90 -26.82 -13.11
N THR A 14 -7.16 -25.71 -12.96
CA THR A 14 -6.85 -25.13 -11.65
C THR A 14 -7.38 -23.70 -11.63
N PRO A 15 -8.40 -23.40 -10.82
CA PRO A 15 -8.87 -22.01 -10.63
C PRO A 15 -7.76 -21.19 -9.96
N ALA A 16 -7.61 -19.94 -10.38
CA ALA A 16 -6.89 -18.96 -9.60
C ALA A 16 -7.73 -18.58 -8.37
N PHE A 17 -7.08 -18.30 -7.27
CA PHE A 17 -7.72 -17.76 -6.09
C PHE A 17 -6.92 -16.58 -5.53
N THR A 18 -7.62 -15.61 -4.95
CA THR A 18 -7.02 -14.50 -4.21
C THR A 18 -7.34 -14.70 -2.74
N ARG A 19 -6.33 -14.67 -1.88
CA ARG A 19 -6.49 -14.75 -0.44
C ARG A 19 -6.50 -13.36 0.16
N PHE A 20 -7.62 -12.99 0.77
CA PHE A 20 -7.71 -11.80 1.60
C PHE A 20 -7.36 -12.16 3.05
N VAL A 21 -6.52 -11.33 3.66
CA VAL A 21 -6.15 -11.44 5.06
C VAL A 21 -6.57 -10.17 5.74
N ASP A 22 -7.53 -10.27 6.67
CA ASP A 22 -7.89 -9.13 7.52
C ASP A 22 -6.76 -8.85 8.50
N ILE A 23 -6.34 -7.61 8.53
CA ILE A 23 -5.26 -7.14 9.40
C ILE A 23 -5.86 -6.05 10.28
N ALA A 24 -5.87 -6.27 11.59
CA ALA A 24 -6.39 -5.32 12.57
C ALA A 24 -5.86 -3.91 12.31
N GLY A 25 -6.74 -2.89 12.39
CA GLY A 25 -6.48 -1.55 11.89
C GLY A 25 -5.15 -0.93 12.32
N LEU A 26 -4.46 -0.33 11.37
CA LEU A 26 -3.25 0.45 11.61
C LEU A 26 -3.65 1.79 12.24
N VAL A 27 -3.05 2.12 13.37
CA VAL A 27 -3.20 3.42 14.02
C VAL A 27 -1.89 4.20 13.95
N ALA A 28 -1.98 5.52 14.04
CA ALA A 28 -0.81 6.39 14.09
C ALA A 28 0.15 5.94 15.23
N GLY A 29 1.45 5.86 14.94
CA GLY A 29 2.48 5.42 15.88
C GLY A 29 2.75 3.92 15.89
N ALA A 30 2.12 3.14 15.02
CA ALA A 30 2.31 1.69 14.95
C ALA A 30 3.75 1.28 14.60
N SER A 31 4.46 2.09 13.81
CA SER A 31 5.86 1.88 13.44
C SER A 31 6.85 2.07 14.60
N LYS A 32 6.45 2.82 15.64
CA LYS A 32 7.27 3.10 16.84
C LYS A 32 6.94 2.23 18.04
N GLY A 33 5.84 1.44 17.96
CA GLY A 33 5.34 0.62 19.07
C GLY A 33 6.05 -0.71 19.19
N GLU A 34 6.45 -1.08 20.43
CA GLU A 34 6.81 -2.45 20.77
C GLU A 34 5.52 -3.30 20.79
N GLY A 35 5.48 -4.37 19.98
CA GLY A 35 4.40 -5.36 20.04
C GLY A 35 3.48 -5.38 18.81
N LEU A 36 2.21 -4.99 18.97
CA LEU A 36 1.16 -5.16 17.95
C LEU A 36 1.46 -4.47 16.60
N GLY A 37 2.06 -3.28 16.62
CA GLY A 37 2.42 -2.56 15.39
C GLY A 37 3.44 -3.30 14.53
N ASN A 38 4.48 -3.89 15.15
CA ASN A 38 5.49 -4.66 14.43
C ASN A 38 4.92 -5.98 13.86
N GLN A 39 4.01 -6.64 14.56
CA GLN A 39 3.30 -7.82 14.04
C GLN A 39 2.44 -7.46 12.84
N PHE A 40 1.70 -6.35 12.93
CA PHE A 40 0.91 -5.82 11.83
C PHE A 40 1.75 -5.59 10.57
N LEU A 41 2.85 -4.85 10.69
CA LEU A 41 3.77 -4.58 9.58
C LEU A 41 4.39 -5.86 9.01
N SER A 42 4.66 -6.86 9.86
CA SER A 42 5.14 -8.18 9.41
C SER A 42 4.11 -8.89 8.54
N HIS A 43 2.83 -8.88 8.96
CA HIS A 43 1.76 -9.49 8.15
C HIS A 43 1.61 -8.80 6.79
N ILE A 44 1.69 -7.46 6.72
CA ILE A 44 1.66 -6.76 5.43
C ILE A 44 2.87 -7.16 4.56
N ARG A 45 4.06 -7.35 5.14
CA ARG A 45 5.24 -7.77 4.38
C ARG A 45 5.05 -9.12 3.68
N GLU A 46 4.22 -10.00 4.23
CA GLU A 46 3.94 -11.33 3.68
C GLU A 46 2.89 -11.32 2.55
N THR A 47 2.19 -10.21 2.32
CA THR A 47 1.19 -10.10 1.25
C THR A 47 1.82 -9.62 -0.07
N ASP A 48 1.15 -9.91 -1.19
CA ASP A 48 1.59 -9.44 -2.52
C ASP A 48 1.07 -8.05 -2.87
N ALA A 49 -0.06 -7.63 -2.28
CA ALA A 49 -0.71 -6.35 -2.50
C ALA A 49 -1.47 -5.91 -1.25
N ILE A 50 -1.88 -4.65 -1.20
CA ILE A 50 -2.61 -4.04 -0.09
C ILE A 50 -3.96 -3.54 -0.60
N ALA A 51 -5.05 -3.94 0.06
CA ALA A 51 -6.34 -3.29 -0.07
C ALA A 51 -6.52 -2.32 1.11
N HIS A 52 -6.49 -1.01 0.82
CA HIS A 52 -6.62 0.02 1.84
C HIS A 52 -8.05 0.57 1.82
N VAL A 53 -8.84 0.21 2.82
CA VAL A 53 -10.22 0.69 2.97
C VAL A 53 -10.20 2.09 3.55
N VAL A 54 -10.82 3.03 2.83
CA VAL A 54 -10.87 4.46 3.19
C VAL A 54 -12.31 4.89 3.33
N ARG A 55 -12.65 5.51 4.45
CA ARG A 55 -14.00 6.01 4.71
C ARG A 55 -14.26 7.29 3.92
N CYS A 56 -15.30 7.26 3.06
CA CYS A 56 -15.74 8.37 2.21
C CYS A 56 -17.23 8.73 2.43
N PHE A 57 -17.76 8.52 3.63
CA PHE A 57 -19.14 8.84 3.99
C PHE A 57 -19.22 9.44 5.39
N ASP A 58 -20.23 10.28 5.61
CA ASP A 58 -20.53 10.85 6.93
C ASP A 58 -21.59 10.00 7.65
N ASP A 59 -21.39 9.79 8.95
CA ASP A 59 -22.35 9.09 9.81
C ASP A 59 -22.15 9.58 11.25
N GLU A 60 -23.18 10.20 11.81
CA GLU A 60 -23.16 10.76 13.16
C GLU A 60 -22.99 9.71 14.25
N ASN A 61 -23.35 8.45 13.97
CA ASN A 61 -23.27 7.33 14.91
C ASN A 61 -21.85 6.71 14.96
N ILE A 62 -21.00 6.99 13.98
CA ILE A 62 -19.65 6.42 13.88
C ILE A 62 -18.62 7.50 14.20
N THR A 63 -18.08 7.46 15.41
CA THR A 63 -17.03 8.39 15.85
C THR A 63 -15.77 8.22 15.00
N HIS A 64 -15.27 9.32 14.44
CA HIS A 64 -13.99 9.34 13.75
C HIS A 64 -12.86 9.61 14.74
N VAL A 65 -11.79 8.80 14.71
CA VAL A 65 -10.65 8.89 15.65
C VAL A 65 -9.97 10.27 15.57
N GLU A 66 -9.89 10.85 14.37
CA GLU A 66 -9.19 12.10 14.08
C GLU A 66 -10.13 13.33 13.96
N GLY A 67 -11.34 13.27 14.54
CA GLY A 67 -12.21 14.45 14.69
C GLY A 67 -12.88 14.95 13.42
N GLY A 68 -13.19 14.07 12.46
CA GLY A 68 -13.91 14.40 11.23
C GLY A 68 -13.40 13.60 10.02
N ILE A 69 -14.21 13.49 8.98
CA ILE A 69 -13.90 12.71 7.80
C ILE A 69 -12.93 13.49 6.91
N ASN A 70 -11.77 12.90 6.65
CA ASN A 70 -10.80 13.42 5.70
C ASN A 70 -10.02 12.25 5.08
N PRO A 71 -10.51 11.69 3.97
CA PRO A 71 -9.91 10.52 3.33
C PRO A 71 -8.43 10.71 3.00
N VAL A 72 -8.06 11.88 2.50
CA VAL A 72 -6.67 12.18 2.11
C VAL A 72 -5.74 12.20 3.32
N ARG A 73 -6.18 12.80 4.44
CA ARG A 73 -5.43 12.75 5.71
C ARG A 73 -5.27 11.31 6.19
N ASP A 74 -6.33 10.52 6.15
CA ASP A 74 -6.35 9.15 6.66
C ASP A 74 -5.45 8.24 5.81
N MET A 75 -5.48 8.38 4.48
CA MET A 75 -4.52 7.75 3.56
C MET A 75 -3.08 8.17 3.89
N GLY A 76 -2.85 9.46 4.15
CA GLY A 76 -1.53 10.00 4.49
C GLY A 76 -0.97 9.47 5.80
N ILE A 77 -1.80 9.30 6.84
CA ILE A 77 -1.40 8.71 8.13
C ILE A 77 -0.88 7.29 7.92
N ILE A 78 -1.64 6.45 7.22
CA ILE A 78 -1.24 5.06 6.94
C ILE A 78 0.03 5.02 6.08
N ASN A 79 0.09 5.80 5.00
CA ASN A 79 1.28 5.86 4.15
C ASN A 79 2.53 6.28 4.95
N THR A 80 2.40 7.24 5.87
CA THR A 80 3.50 7.68 6.73
C THR A 80 4.01 6.52 7.61
N GLU A 81 3.12 5.75 8.23
CA GLU A 81 3.52 4.59 9.05
C GLU A 81 4.24 3.51 8.21
N LEU A 82 3.74 3.24 6.99
CA LEU A 82 4.39 2.30 6.09
C LEU A 82 5.77 2.81 5.63
N CYS A 83 5.88 4.11 5.34
CA CYS A 83 7.15 4.74 4.98
C CYS A 83 8.17 4.67 6.13
N LEU A 84 7.76 4.93 7.36
CA LEU A 84 8.64 4.84 8.54
C LEU A 84 9.16 3.41 8.74
N ALA A 85 8.32 2.40 8.53
CA ALA A 85 8.73 0.99 8.63
C ALA A 85 9.77 0.60 7.57
N ASP A 86 9.61 1.10 6.35
CA ASP A 86 10.56 0.82 5.27
C ASP A 86 11.83 1.66 5.37
N LEU A 87 11.72 2.89 5.88
CA LEU A 87 12.84 3.81 6.06
C LEU A 87 13.95 3.18 6.88
N GLU A 88 13.61 2.48 7.97
CA GLU A 88 14.57 1.79 8.82
C GLU A 88 15.36 0.71 8.05
N SER A 89 14.66 -0.07 7.23
CA SER A 89 15.25 -1.14 6.43
C SER A 89 16.17 -0.58 5.33
N VAL A 90 15.71 0.46 4.64
CA VAL A 90 16.45 1.14 3.58
C VAL A 90 17.70 1.83 4.15
N ASP A 91 17.58 2.54 5.29
CA ASP A 91 18.72 3.24 5.89
C ASP A 91 19.83 2.28 6.32
N LYS A 92 19.49 1.17 6.98
CA LYS A 92 20.45 0.12 7.33
C LYS A 92 21.22 -0.37 6.10
N LYS A 93 20.52 -0.61 4.99
CA LYS A 93 21.14 -1.08 3.75
C LYS A 93 21.97 0.00 3.09
N ARG A 94 21.45 1.23 2.99
CA ARG A 94 22.11 2.41 2.44
C ARG A 94 23.46 2.67 3.15
N VAL A 95 23.46 2.73 4.48
CA VAL A 95 24.67 2.97 5.27
C VAL A 95 25.72 1.88 5.06
N LYS A 96 25.30 0.61 5.03
CA LYS A 96 26.19 -0.51 4.74
C LYS A 96 26.78 -0.41 3.34
N THR A 97 25.94 -0.12 2.34
CA THR A 97 26.37 0.01 0.94
C THR A 97 27.29 1.19 0.74
N ALA A 98 27.05 2.33 1.41
CA ALA A 98 27.91 3.51 1.36
C ALA A 98 29.35 3.20 1.84
N LYS A 99 29.51 2.44 2.93
CA LYS A 99 30.83 2.00 3.42
C LYS A 99 31.57 1.15 2.39
N LEU A 100 30.87 0.24 1.72
CA LEU A 100 31.44 -0.61 0.67
C LEU A 100 31.82 0.21 -0.58
N ALA A 101 31.00 1.18 -0.95
CA ALA A 101 31.28 2.10 -2.06
C ALA A 101 32.53 2.96 -1.77
N GLN A 102 32.69 3.44 -0.53
CA GLN A 102 33.89 4.16 -0.08
C GLN A 102 35.15 3.26 -0.09
N ALA A 103 35.00 1.98 0.20
CA ALA A 103 36.08 0.98 0.07
C ALA A 103 36.40 0.61 -1.40
N GLY A 104 35.73 1.22 -2.38
CA GLY A 104 36.07 1.06 -3.79
C GLY A 104 35.31 -0.06 -4.50
N ILE A 105 34.35 -0.73 -3.84
CA ILE A 105 33.57 -1.84 -4.43
C ILE A 105 32.64 -1.27 -5.51
N LYS A 106 32.82 -1.70 -6.77
CA LYS A 106 32.12 -1.16 -7.93
C LYS A 106 30.62 -1.40 -7.89
N GLU A 107 30.21 -2.59 -7.48
CA GLU A 107 28.81 -3.01 -7.35
C GLU A 107 28.08 -2.13 -6.32
N ALA A 108 28.73 -1.83 -5.20
CA ALA A 108 28.17 -0.96 -4.18
C ALA A 108 28.01 0.49 -4.67
N LYS A 109 28.95 1.00 -5.47
CA LYS A 109 28.85 2.33 -6.10
C LYS A 109 27.69 2.41 -7.09
N ALA A 110 27.41 1.33 -7.81
CA ALA A 110 26.34 1.29 -8.80
C ALA A 110 24.94 1.29 -8.14
N VAL A 111 24.76 0.58 -7.01
CA VAL A 111 23.44 0.44 -6.38
C VAL A 111 23.15 1.49 -5.30
N LEU A 112 24.15 2.18 -4.76
CA LEU A 112 23.97 3.18 -3.71
C LEU A 112 22.97 4.28 -4.09
N PRO A 113 23.00 4.88 -5.31
CA PRO A 113 22.05 5.91 -5.70
C PRO A 113 20.60 5.45 -5.65
N ILE A 114 20.32 4.15 -5.87
CA ILE A 114 18.98 3.59 -5.80
C ILE A 114 18.46 3.66 -4.37
N TYR A 115 19.27 3.22 -3.39
CA TYR A 115 18.90 3.31 -1.97
C TYR A 115 18.75 4.75 -1.50
N GLU A 116 19.59 5.69 -2.00
CA GLU A 116 19.50 7.11 -1.67
C GLU A 116 18.20 7.74 -2.18
N ARG A 117 17.77 7.45 -3.43
CA ARG A 117 16.50 7.91 -3.99
C ARG A 117 15.31 7.39 -3.18
N VAL A 118 15.30 6.10 -2.88
CA VAL A 118 14.22 5.49 -2.08
C VAL A 118 14.20 6.07 -0.67
N PHE A 119 15.35 6.21 -0.02
CA PHE A 119 15.46 6.79 1.31
C PHE A 119 14.89 8.20 1.35
N GLN A 120 15.20 9.04 0.37
CA GLN A 120 14.74 10.43 0.31
C GLN A 120 13.21 10.51 0.26
N VAL A 121 12.53 9.80 -0.64
CA VAL A 121 11.07 9.85 -0.73
C VAL A 121 10.39 9.30 0.51
N LEU A 122 10.95 8.24 1.13
CA LEU A 122 10.42 7.69 2.37
C LEU A 122 10.55 8.68 3.54
N GLN A 123 11.63 9.47 3.60
CA GLN A 123 11.78 10.54 4.61
C GLN A 123 10.71 11.63 4.48
N GLU A 124 10.22 11.88 3.27
CA GLU A 124 9.16 12.83 2.98
C GLU A 124 7.75 12.23 3.23
N GLY A 125 7.67 10.98 3.67
CA GLY A 125 6.41 10.25 3.86
C GLY A 125 5.76 9.83 2.55
N ILE A 126 6.52 9.83 1.45
CA ILE A 126 6.04 9.45 0.11
C ILE A 126 6.39 7.96 -0.14
N PRO A 127 5.39 7.13 -0.47
CA PRO A 127 5.62 5.70 -0.74
C PRO A 127 6.56 5.46 -1.92
N ALA A 128 7.45 4.46 -1.81
CA ALA A 128 8.44 4.16 -2.84
C ALA A 128 7.82 3.77 -4.20
N ARG A 129 6.56 3.31 -4.24
CA ARG A 129 5.81 3.02 -5.49
C ARG A 129 5.56 4.24 -6.37
N THR A 130 5.76 5.46 -5.85
CA THR A 130 5.64 6.69 -6.66
C THR A 130 6.86 6.96 -7.51
N LEU A 131 8.00 6.30 -7.21
CA LEU A 131 9.20 6.40 -8.02
C LEU A 131 9.04 5.62 -9.33
N ASP A 132 9.50 6.22 -10.41
CA ASP A 132 9.72 5.51 -11.67
C ASP A 132 11.04 4.74 -11.55
N LEU A 133 10.93 3.43 -11.30
CA LEU A 133 12.04 2.51 -11.09
C LEU A 133 12.14 1.52 -12.25
N ALA A 134 13.33 1.39 -12.82
CA ALA A 134 13.61 0.39 -13.83
C ALA A 134 13.61 -1.04 -13.25
N GLU A 135 13.47 -2.05 -14.08
CA GLU A 135 13.40 -3.46 -13.64
C GLU A 135 14.65 -3.91 -12.86
N ASP A 136 15.82 -3.44 -13.26
CA ASP A 136 17.08 -3.72 -12.58
C ASP A 136 17.17 -3.03 -11.21
N GLU A 137 16.63 -1.80 -11.08
CA GLU A 137 16.51 -1.11 -9.80
C GLU A 137 15.54 -1.83 -8.85
N LEU A 138 14.39 -2.29 -9.38
CA LEU A 138 13.43 -3.11 -8.62
C LEU A 138 14.06 -4.42 -8.16
N ALA A 139 14.89 -5.05 -8.99
CA ALA A 139 15.62 -6.26 -8.63
C ALA A 139 16.58 -6.04 -7.44
N VAL A 140 17.26 -4.88 -7.39
CA VAL A 140 18.11 -4.48 -6.26
C VAL A 140 17.32 -4.31 -4.97
N LEU A 141 16.12 -3.74 -5.05
CA LEU A 141 15.26 -3.46 -3.89
C LEU A 141 14.50 -4.69 -3.38
N LYS A 142 14.39 -5.75 -4.20
CA LYS A 142 13.59 -6.95 -3.90
C LYS A 142 13.99 -7.61 -2.57
N GLU A 143 15.26 -7.63 -2.22
CA GLU A 143 15.76 -8.21 -0.96
C GLU A 143 15.24 -7.51 0.29
N LEU A 144 14.85 -6.22 0.18
CA LEU A 144 14.34 -5.44 1.30
C LEU A 144 12.86 -5.68 1.56
N ASN A 145 12.14 -6.30 0.63
CA ASN A 145 10.70 -6.58 0.72
C ASN A 145 9.91 -5.37 1.23
N LEU A 146 10.11 -4.20 0.58
CA LEU A 146 9.52 -2.94 0.99
C LEU A 146 8.00 -2.98 0.86
N ILE A 147 7.31 -2.58 1.93
CA ILE A 147 5.84 -2.50 1.97
C ILE A 147 5.36 -1.41 1.00
N THR A 148 6.08 -0.30 0.96
CA THR A 148 5.71 0.86 0.14
C THR A 148 5.92 0.67 -1.37
N LEU A 149 6.58 -0.41 -1.79
CA LEU A 149 6.67 -0.83 -3.20
C LEU A 149 5.51 -1.73 -3.65
N LYS A 150 4.74 -2.30 -2.70
CA LYS A 150 3.62 -3.17 -3.03
C LYS A 150 2.52 -2.41 -3.77
N PRO A 151 1.82 -3.06 -4.71
CA PRO A 151 0.61 -2.51 -5.30
C PRO A 151 -0.44 -2.21 -4.22
N VAL A 152 -1.10 -1.06 -4.34
CA VAL A 152 -2.19 -0.65 -3.45
C VAL A 152 -3.47 -0.49 -4.27
N LEU A 153 -4.55 -1.06 -3.76
CA LEU A 153 -5.92 -0.78 -4.18
C LEU A 153 -6.60 0.01 -3.06
N TYR A 154 -6.97 1.25 -3.32
CA TYR A 154 -7.81 2.01 -2.42
C TYR A 154 -9.28 1.61 -2.60
N VAL A 155 -9.89 1.09 -1.54
CA VAL A 155 -11.30 0.74 -1.48
C VAL A 155 -12.03 1.89 -0.79
N LEU A 156 -12.67 2.74 -1.59
CA LEU A 156 -13.34 3.95 -1.12
C LEU A 156 -14.75 3.60 -0.64
N ASN A 157 -14.90 3.40 0.67
CA ASN A 157 -16.17 3.03 1.27
C ASN A 157 -17.10 4.24 1.35
N THR A 158 -18.20 4.20 0.59
CA THR A 158 -19.21 5.27 0.46
C THR A 158 -20.51 4.89 1.14
N ALA A 159 -21.39 5.87 1.35
CA ALA A 159 -22.78 5.62 1.68
C ALA A 159 -23.50 4.91 0.50
N GLU A 160 -24.62 4.27 0.80
CA GLU A 160 -25.45 3.56 -0.19
C GLU A 160 -25.90 4.50 -1.32
N ASP A 161 -26.40 5.68 -0.96
CA ASP A 161 -26.92 6.67 -1.92
C ASP A 161 -25.85 7.16 -2.92
N ASP A 162 -24.59 7.13 -2.55
CA ASP A 162 -23.48 7.61 -3.37
C ASP A 162 -22.95 6.57 -4.36
N ILE A 163 -23.30 5.28 -4.19
CA ILE A 163 -22.67 4.22 -4.99
C ILE A 163 -23.04 4.27 -6.47
N ALA A 164 -24.20 4.84 -6.80
CA ALA A 164 -24.64 4.97 -8.20
C ALA A 164 -23.79 5.99 -8.98
N ASN A 165 -23.35 7.07 -8.32
CA ASN A 165 -22.50 8.11 -8.90
C ASN A 165 -21.41 8.52 -7.88
N PRO A 166 -20.47 7.66 -7.57
CA PRO A 166 -19.54 7.87 -6.47
C PRO A 166 -18.62 9.09 -6.67
N ILE A 167 -18.43 9.50 -7.92
CA ILE A 167 -17.60 10.66 -8.25
C ILE A 167 -18.25 12.00 -7.89
N ASP A 168 -19.55 12.02 -7.61
CA ASP A 168 -20.25 13.24 -7.15
C ASP A 168 -19.96 13.51 -5.66
N ASN A 169 -19.51 12.51 -4.93
CA ASN A 169 -19.09 12.64 -3.53
C ASN A 169 -17.70 13.30 -3.44
N PRO A 170 -17.57 14.46 -2.75
CA PRO A 170 -16.30 15.19 -2.65
C PRO A 170 -15.21 14.41 -1.92
N TYR A 171 -15.54 13.52 -1.00
CA TYR A 171 -14.58 12.64 -0.32
C TYR A 171 -13.99 11.63 -1.28
N VAL A 172 -14.82 11.02 -2.14
CA VAL A 172 -14.38 10.09 -3.19
C VAL A 172 -13.50 10.80 -4.20
N GLN A 173 -13.90 12.00 -4.66
CA GLN A 173 -13.08 12.81 -5.58
C GLN A 173 -11.68 13.06 -5.02
N ALA A 174 -11.61 13.51 -3.75
CA ALA A 174 -10.34 13.83 -3.10
C ALA A 174 -9.45 12.58 -2.93
N ALA A 175 -10.05 11.47 -2.50
CA ALA A 175 -9.33 10.20 -2.32
C ALA A 175 -8.87 9.61 -3.66
N ALA A 176 -9.71 9.65 -4.70
CA ALA A 176 -9.37 9.19 -6.04
C ALA A 176 -8.19 9.99 -6.63
N ALA A 177 -8.23 11.32 -6.52
CA ALA A 177 -7.15 12.18 -6.97
C ALA A 177 -5.83 11.92 -6.21
N GLN A 178 -5.90 11.57 -4.92
CA GLN A 178 -4.74 11.17 -4.15
C GLN A 178 -4.20 9.81 -4.59
N ALA A 179 -5.07 8.83 -4.84
CA ALA A 179 -4.68 7.52 -5.34
C ALA A 179 -3.94 7.60 -6.70
N GLU A 180 -4.43 8.45 -7.61
CA GLU A 180 -3.81 8.68 -8.91
C GLU A 180 -2.40 9.28 -8.78
N LYS A 181 -2.19 10.24 -7.87
CA LYS A 181 -0.85 10.79 -7.59
C LYS A 181 0.14 9.74 -7.09
N GLU A 182 -0.36 8.70 -6.45
CA GLU A 182 0.44 7.59 -5.92
C GLU A 182 0.61 6.44 -6.91
N ASN A 183 0.14 6.58 -8.16
CA ASN A 183 0.07 5.50 -9.16
C ASN A 183 -0.73 4.27 -8.66
N ALA A 184 -1.66 4.47 -7.72
CA ALA A 184 -2.50 3.43 -7.16
C ALA A 184 -3.86 3.36 -7.87
N LYS A 185 -4.48 2.19 -7.83
CA LYS A 185 -5.86 2.01 -8.30
C LYS A 185 -6.83 2.26 -7.17
N TRP A 186 -8.07 2.59 -7.52
CA TRP A 186 -9.15 2.75 -6.56
C TRP A 186 -10.46 2.15 -7.07
N VAL A 187 -11.35 1.81 -6.15
CA VAL A 187 -12.69 1.31 -6.42
C VAL A 187 -13.65 1.82 -5.35
N PRO A 188 -14.84 2.34 -5.71
CA PRO A 188 -15.89 2.67 -4.74
C PRO A 188 -16.61 1.37 -4.32
N VAL A 189 -16.98 1.29 -3.06
CA VAL A 189 -17.76 0.19 -2.48
C VAL A 189 -18.71 0.78 -1.44
N SER A 190 -19.91 0.28 -1.33
CA SER A 190 -20.74 0.49 -0.15
C SER A 190 -20.74 -0.80 0.68
N ALA A 191 -20.06 -0.76 1.82
CA ALA A 191 -20.00 -1.92 2.71
C ALA A 191 -21.38 -2.29 3.29
N GLU A 192 -22.29 -1.32 3.39
CA GLU A 192 -23.67 -1.52 3.83
C GLU A 192 -24.43 -2.39 2.84
N ILE A 193 -24.39 -2.05 1.54
CA ILE A 193 -25.03 -2.86 0.47
C ILE A 193 -24.42 -4.27 0.41
N GLU A 194 -23.09 -4.37 0.45
CA GLU A 194 -22.39 -5.67 0.35
C GLU A 194 -22.72 -6.60 1.52
N GLN A 195 -23.14 -6.06 2.66
CA GLN A 195 -23.55 -6.86 3.82
C GLN A 195 -24.97 -7.43 3.66
N GLU A 196 -25.83 -6.81 2.83
CA GLU A 196 -27.23 -7.22 2.63
C GLU A 196 -27.39 -8.28 1.54
N VAL A 197 -26.36 -8.54 0.72
CA VAL A 197 -26.33 -9.49 -0.38
C VAL A 197 -25.77 -10.84 0.07
#